data_d03698cf927c602d4ef18f79f6579d60
#
_entry.id   d03698cf927c602d4ef18f79f6579d60
#
_cell.length_a   1.000
_cell.length_b   1.000
_cell.length_c   1.000
_cell.angle_alpha   90.00
_cell.angle_beta   90.00
_cell.angle_gamma   90.00
#
_symmetry.space_group_name_H-M   'P 1'
#
loop_
_entity.id
_entity.type
_entity.pdbx_description
1 polymer ?
#
loop_
_entity_poly.entity_id
_entity_poly.type
_entity_poly.pdbx_seq_one_letter_code
_entity_poly.pdbx_strand_id
1 'polypeptide(L)' 'KVDNFKAIPGAGIQVTINDESILLGNRKLMNDNNIKLGDLEEKSNILASQGKTPMYIAVDGNLSGIIAVADVVKESSK' A
#
# COMPACT_ATOMS: atom_id res chain seq x y z
N LYS A 1 -1.35 7.36 18.27
CA LYS A 1 -0.05 7.86 18.37
C LYS A 1 0.96 6.95 17.73
N VAL A 2 1.72 7.44 16.83
CA VAL A 2 2.69 6.65 16.10
C VAL A 2 3.94 6.45 16.93
N ASP A 3 4.30 5.21 17.19
CA ASP A 3 5.48 4.93 17.96
C ASP A 3 6.73 4.92 17.07
N ASN A 4 6.61 4.52 15.84
CA ASN A 4 7.74 4.41 14.95
C ASN A 4 7.28 4.64 13.52
N PHE A 5 8.07 5.30 12.74
CA PHE A 5 7.72 5.60 11.36
C PHE A 5 8.95 5.39 10.50
N LYS A 6 8.81 4.65 9.44
CA LYS A 6 9.93 4.40 8.56
C LYS A 6 9.47 4.53 7.12
N ALA A 7 10.10 5.36 6.36
CA ALA A 7 9.77 5.51 4.95
C ALA A 7 10.64 4.56 4.16
N ILE A 8 10.03 3.86 3.20
CA ILE A 8 10.75 2.92 2.36
C ILE A 8 10.71 3.48 0.95
N PRO A 9 11.79 4.03 0.47
CA PRO A 9 11.81 4.70 -0.83
C PRO A 9 11.36 3.76 -1.94
N GLY A 10 10.46 4.25 -2.77
CA GLY A 10 9.99 3.48 -3.91
C GLY A 10 9.02 2.37 -3.56
N ALA A 11 8.71 2.18 -2.31
CA ALA A 11 7.84 1.08 -1.90
C ALA A 11 6.66 1.52 -1.05
N GLY A 12 6.91 2.30 -0.02
CA GLY A 12 5.83 2.75 0.85
C GLY A 12 6.34 3.18 2.21
N ILE A 13 5.54 2.96 3.23
CA ILE A 13 5.91 3.34 4.58
C ILE A 13 5.59 2.21 5.55
N GLN A 14 6.27 2.24 6.67
CA GLN A 14 6.01 1.30 7.73
C GLN A 14 5.78 2.08 9.01
N VAL A 15 4.73 1.78 9.73
CA VAL A 15 4.39 2.49 10.94
C VAL A 15 4.11 1.48 12.04
N THR A 16 4.53 1.79 13.24
CA THR A 16 4.25 0.93 14.39
C THR A 16 3.38 1.71 15.36
N ILE A 17 2.21 1.16 15.69
CA ILE A 17 1.28 1.78 16.60
C ILE A 17 0.81 0.72 17.58
N ASN A 18 0.99 0.94 18.86
CA ASN A 18 0.54 0.00 19.91
C ASN A 18 1.08 -1.40 19.64
N ASP A 19 2.33 -1.50 19.30
CA ASP A 19 2.98 -2.78 19.04
C ASP A 19 2.48 -3.47 17.80
N GLU A 20 1.71 -2.79 16.97
CA GLU A 20 1.24 -3.36 15.72
C GLU A 20 2.05 -2.76 14.58
N SER A 21 2.55 -3.61 13.72
CA SER A 21 3.33 -3.16 12.58
C SER A 21 2.41 -3.01 11.38
N ILE A 22 2.31 -1.81 10.86
CA ILE A 22 1.44 -1.51 9.74
C ILE A 22 2.29 -1.14 8.54
N LEU A 23 2.10 -1.86 7.44
CA LEU A 23 2.80 -1.56 6.22
C LEU A 23 1.81 -1.01 5.20
N LEU A 24 2.18 0.06 4.56
CA LEU A 24 1.35 0.64 3.53
C LEU A 24 2.23 0.86 2.32
N GLY A 25 1.97 0.18 1.25
CA GLY A 25 2.81 0.34 0.08
C GLY A 25 2.36 -0.49 -1.09
N ASN A 26 3.26 -0.64 -2.07
CA ASN A 26 2.92 -1.32 -3.30
C ASN A 26 3.11 -2.82 -3.16
N ARG A 27 2.84 -3.52 -4.26
CA ARG A 27 2.96 -4.99 -4.26
C ARG A 27 4.38 -5.44 -3.90
N LYS A 28 5.36 -4.70 -4.36
CA LYS A 28 6.73 -5.08 -4.09
C LYS A 28 7.03 -5.09 -2.61
N LEU A 29 6.53 -4.10 -1.88
CA LEU A 29 6.73 -4.05 -0.45
C LEU A 29 6.08 -5.25 0.22
N MET A 30 4.90 -5.64 -0.23
CA MET A 30 4.22 -6.78 0.33
C MET A 30 5.01 -8.06 0.05
N ASN A 31 5.52 -8.20 -1.17
CA ASN A 31 6.32 -9.36 -1.50
C ASN A 31 7.60 -9.42 -0.67
N ASP A 32 8.25 -8.31 -0.48
CA ASP A 32 9.50 -8.28 0.28
C ASP A 32 9.27 -8.68 1.73
N ASN A 33 8.06 -8.54 2.21
CA ASN A 33 7.73 -8.88 3.59
C ASN A 33 6.92 -10.17 3.69
N ASN A 34 6.87 -10.93 2.59
CA ASN A 34 6.20 -12.22 2.56
C ASN A 34 4.71 -12.12 2.92
N ILE A 35 4.08 -11.06 2.49
CA ILE A 35 2.68 -10.84 2.76
C ILE A 35 1.89 -11.36 1.58
N LYS A 36 0.98 -12.27 1.83
CA LYS A 36 0.20 -12.85 0.76
C LYS A 36 -0.94 -11.93 0.40
N LEU A 37 -1.12 -11.71 -0.89
CA LEU A 37 -2.17 -10.82 -1.36
C LEU A 37 -3.51 -11.51 -1.48
N GLY A 38 -3.50 -12.80 -1.73
CA GLY A 38 -4.75 -13.55 -1.80
C GLY A 38 -5.69 -12.98 -2.84
N ASP A 39 -6.95 -12.85 -2.49
CA ASP A 39 -7.96 -12.37 -3.42
C ASP A 39 -7.78 -10.90 -3.75
N LEU A 40 -7.07 -10.18 -2.95
CA LEU A 40 -6.87 -8.76 -3.20
C LEU A 40 -5.93 -8.50 -4.37
N GLU A 41 -5.16 -9.50 -4.75
CA GLU A 41 -4.28 -9.34 -5.90
C GLU A 41 -5.13 -9.09 -7.15
N GLU A 42 -6.23 -9.78 -7.28
CA GLU A 42 -7.09 -9.61 -8.42
C GLU A 42 -7.69 -8.22 -8.41
N LYS A 43 -8.07 -7.72 -7.25
CA LYS A 43 -8.60 -6.38 -7.16
C LYS A 43 -7.56 -5.35 -7.55
N SER A 44 -6.32 -5.57 -7.18
CA SER A 44 -5.26 -4.63 -7.53
C SER A 44 -5.05 -4.61 -9.03
N ASN A 45 -5.19 -5.76 -9.72
CA ASN A 45 -5.05 -5.80 -11.15
C ASN A 45 -6.17 -5.01 -11.82
N ILE A 46 -7.38 -5.10 -11.30
CA ILE A 46 -8.51 -4.35 -11.83
C ILE A 46 -8.27 -2.85 -11.65
N LEU A 47 -7.79 -2.45 -10.47
CA LEU A 47 -7.53 -1.05 -10.22
C LEU A 47 -6.44 -0.52 -11.14
N ALA A 48 -5.40 -1.31 -11.36
CA ALA A 48 -4.32 -0.89 -12.22
C ALA A 48 -4.83 -0.74 -13.66
N SER A 49 -5.73 -1.59 -14.09
CA SER A 49 -6.25 -1.48 -15.43
C SER A 49 -7.14 -0.26 -15.59
N GLN A 50 -7.62 0.30 -14.50
CA GLN A 50 -8.42 1.51 -14.53
C GLN A 50 -7.58 2.77 -14.40
N GLY A 51 -6.27 2.62 -14.44
CA GLY A 51 -5.39 3.78 -14.33
C GLY A 51 -5.13 4.22 -12.91
N LYS A 52 -5.49 3.39 -11.92
CA LYS A 52 -5.27 3.74 -10.53
C LYS A 52 -4.08 2.96 -10.00
N THR A 53 -3.49 3.47 -8.97
CA THR A 53 -2.35 2.81 -8.35
C THR A 53 -2.82 2.08 -7.09
N PRO A 54 -2.80 0.76 -7.08
CA PRO A 54 -3.23 0.04 -5.91
C PRO A 54 -2.16 0.08 -4.83
N MET A 55 -2.60 0.37 -3.61
CA MET A 55 -1.71 0.36 -2.46
C MET A 55 -2.27 -0.63 -1.46
N TYR A 56 -1.40 -1.38 -0.84
CA TYR A 56 -1.80 -2.44 0.07
C TYR A 56 -1.54 -2.04 1.51
N ILE A 57 -2.41 -2.48 2.39
CA ILE A 57 -2.26 -2.22 3.82
C ILE A 57 -2.15 -3.55 4.52
N ALA A 58 -1.06 -3.76 5.21
CA ALA A 58 -0.85 -4.99 5.95
C ALA A 58 -0.63 -4.66 7.42
N VAL A 59 -1.21 -5.48 8.30
CA VAL A 59 -1.07 -5.29 9.74
C VAL A 59 -0.51 -6.58 10.31
N ASP A 60 0.61 -6.46 11.02
CA ASP A 60 1.26 -7.60 11.64
C ASP A 60 1.58 -8.71 10.64
N GLY A 61 1.96 -8.32 9.44
CA GLY A 61 2.35 -9.30 8.43
C GLY A 61 1.20 -9.92 7.67
N ASN A 62 -0.03 -9.44 7.91
CA ASN A 62 -1.20 -9.96 7.21
C ASN A 62 -1.85 -8.85 6.41
N LEU A 63 -2.23 -9.15 5.19
CA LEU A 63 -2.85 -8.15 4.36
C LEU A 63 -4.21 -7.80 4.92
N SER A 64 -4.40 -6.53 5.20
CA SER A 64 -5.64 -6.04 5.79
C SER A 64 -6.58 -5.44 4.76
N GLY A 65 -6.04 -4.83 3.73
CA GLY A 65 -6.90 -4.21 2.74
C GLY A 65 -6.11 -3.62 1.60
N ILE A 66 -6.83 -2.95 0.72
CA ILE A 66 -6.22 -2.34 -0.43
C ILE A 66 -6.94 -1.03 -0.71
N ILE A 67 -6.21 -0.01 -1.10
CA ILE A 67 -6.80 1.26 -1.46
C ILE A 67 -6.29 1.64 -2.83
N ALA A 68 -7.07 2.42 -3.55
CA ALA A 68 -6.69 2.89 -4.86
C ALA A 68 -6.35 4.36 -4.80
N VAL A 69 -5.20 4.71 -5.30
CA VAL A 69 -4.78 6.11 -5.33
C VAL A 69 -4.90 6.56 -6.77
N ALA A 70 -5.80 7.48 -7.02
CA ALA A 70 -5.96 8.01 -8.36
C ALA A 70 -4.91 9.07 -8.58
N ASP A 71 -4.17 8.94 -9.68
CA ASP A 71 -3.16 9.90 -9.97
C ASP A 71 -3.82 11.08 -10.58
N VAL A 72 -4.07 12.09 -9.85
CA VAL A 72 -4.71 13.27 -10.36
C VAL A 72 -3.70 14.14 -10.98
N VAL A 73 -3.69 14.17 -12.28
CA VAL A 73 -2.84 15.09 -12.98
C VAL A 73 -3.47 16.40 -12.91
N LYS A 74 -2.87 17.37 -12.23
CA LYS A 74 -3.35 18.63 -12.17
C LYS A 74 -3.10 19.30 -13.38
N GLU A 75 -3.93 19.44 -14.20
CA GLU A 75 -3.78 20.19 -15.35
C GLU A 75 -3.89 21.51 -15.07
N SER A 76 -3.07 22.18 -14.89
CA SER A 76 -3.11 23.56 -14.65
C SER A 76 -3.48 24.19 -15.77
N SER A 77 -4.18 24.30 -16.24
CA SER A 77 -4.39 24.97 -17.36
C SER A 77 -4.53 26.28 -17.27
N LYS A 78 -4.25 26.57 -17.27
CA LYS A 78 -4.28 27.38 -17.30
C LYS A 78 -4.62 27.91 -17.41
#